data_543b9bf12b436f56dfb981b463750d95
#
_entry.id   543b9bf12b436f56dfb981b463750d95
#
_cell.length_a   1.000
_cell.length_b   1.000
_cell.length_c   1.000
_cell.angle_alpha   90.00
_cell.angle_beta   90.00
_cell.angle_gamma   90.00
#
_symmetry.space_group_name_H-M   'P 1'
#
loop_
_entity.id
_entity.type
_entity.pdbx_description
1 polymer ?
#
loop_
_entity_poly.entity_id
_entity_poly.type
_entity_poly.pdbx_seq_one_letter_code
_entity_poly.pdbx_strand_id
1 'polypeptide(L)'
;REPAMVRYLDLNQSSARKPNENFARELFELFILGEGNYTEDDIKEAARAFTGYRIKKRTEFAYYNKIHDPSPKTVFGKTGPWTGDDIIDLAFEKPTARTYFIQELLKFYLTDGDLPHDDYIRALGDLWAARNFNLKYLIQTVFQSRLFHHPAYRGNLVKSPIHFYLGLCQDLQIDVTPFSGRTLHAMRTMGQNFYNPPNVRG
;
A
#
# COMPACT_ATOMS: atom_id res chain seq x y z
N ARG A 1 -6.24 5.09 -8.20
CA ARG A 1 -7.56 5.03 -8.91
C ARG A 1 -7.89 3.59 -9.34
N GLU A 2 -7.30 2.62 -8.66
CA GLU A 2 -7.54 1.20 -8.92
C GLU A 2 -8.96 0.82 -8.48
N PRO A 3 -9.83 0.33 -9.38
CA PRO A 3 -11.21 0.00 -9.04
C PRO A 3 -11.35 -1.07 -7.95
N ALA A 4 -10.42 -2.02 -7.90
CA ALA A 4 -10.42 -3.05 -6.86
C ALA A 4 -10.23 -2.44 -5.47
N MET A 5 -9.29 -1.51 -5.31
CA MET A 5 -9.02 -0.79 -4.07
C MET A 5 -10.21 0.10 -3.66
N VAL A 6 -10.79 0.84 -4.61
CA VAL A 6 -11.98 1.68 -4.37
C VAL A 6 -13.16 0.85 -3.84
N ARG A 7 -13.30 -0.39 -4.30
CA ARG A 7 -14.33 -1.31 -3.83
C ARG A 7 -13.98 -1.92 -2.47
N TYR A 8 -12.75 -2.41 -2.33
CA TYR A 8 -12.30 -3.14 -1.15
C TYR A 8 -12.32 -2.26 0.12
N LEU A 9 -11.99 -0.98 -0.04
CA LEU A 9 -12.01 0.01 1.05
C LEU A 9 -13.31 0.85 1.10
N ASP A 10 -14.38 0.40 0.44
CA ASP A 10 -15.71 1.02 0.45
C ASP A 10 -15.77 2.49 0.00
N LEU A 11 -14.74 2.99 -0.69
CA LEU A 11 -14.73 4.37 -1.19
C LEU A 11 -15.88 4.63 -2.18
N ASN A 12 -16.33 3.59 -2.88
CA ASN A 12 -17.46 3.66 -3.79
C ASN A 12 -18.78 4.09 -3.13
N GLN A 13 -18.88 4.08 -1.80
CA GLN A 13 -20.05 4.51 -1.04
C GLN A 13 -19.91 5.93 -0.48
N SER A 14 -18.72 6.56 -0.59
CA SER A 14 -18.41 7.86 -0.01
C SER A 14 -19.12 9.00 -0.77
N SER A 15 -19.73 9.95 -0.05
CA SER A 15 -20.39 11.13 -0.63
C SER A 15 -20.29 12.31 0.34
N ALA A 16 -20.51 13.53 -0.12
CA ALA A 16 -20.51 14.74 0.72
C ALA A 16 -21.41 14.64 1.95
N ARG A 17 -22.54 13.90 1.86
CA ARG A 17 -23.45 13.68 2.99
C ARG A 17 -22.96 12.61 3.97
N LYS A 18 -22.14 11.68 3.49
CA LYS A 18 -21.60 10.55 4.26
C LYS A 18 -20.20 10.23 3.75
N PRO A 19 -19.18 10.99 4.16
CA PRO A 19 -17.80 10.67 3.84
C PRO A 19 -17.40 9.32 4.44
N ASN A 20 -16.60 8.53 3.73
CA ASN A 20 -16.10 7.26 4.22
C ASN A 20 -14.67 7.41 4.71
N GLU A 21 -14.47 7.32 6.02
CA GLU A 21 -13.16 7.46 6.66
C GLU A 21 -12.26 6.24 6.45
N ASN A 22 -12.82 5.06 6.20
CA ASN A 22 -12.04 3.81 6.07
C ASN A 22 -10.97 3.93 4.99
N PHE A 23 -11.33 4.43 3.80
CA PHE A 23 -10.37 4.60 2.71
C PHE A 23 -9.25 5.58 3.09
N ALA A 24 -9.59 6.72 3.71
CA ALA A 24 -8.60 7.72 4.09
C ALA A 24 -7.67 7.21 5.19
N ARG A 25 -8.20 6.47 6.16
CA ARG A 25 -7.44 5.84 7.23
C ARG A 25 -6.45 4.83 6.69
N GLU A 26 -6.93 3.86 5.91
CA GLU A 26 -6.08 2.83 5.32
C GLU A 26 -5.02 3.41 4.37
N LEU A 27 -5.38 4.46 3.61
CA LEU A 27 -4.44 5.15 2.75
C LEU A 27 -3.27 5.75 3.55
N PHE A 28 -3.55 6.39 4.67
CA PHE A 28 -2.51 6.99 5.50
C PHE A 28 -1.76 5.93 6.30
N GLU A 29 -2.46 5.00 6.92
CA GLU A 29 -1.88 4.01 7.82
C GLU A 29 -1.04 2.96 7.09
N LEU A 30 -1.61 2.34 6.04
CA LEU A 30 -1.00 1.17 5.41
C LEU A 30 -0.22 1.49 4.14
N PHE A 31 -0.52 2.60 3.46
CA PHE A 31 0.06 2.84 2.13
C PHE A 31 1.02 4.01 2.04
N ILE A 32 0.90 5.04 2.90
CA ILE A 32 1.72 6.25 2.72
C ILE A 32 2.52 6.64 3.96
N LEU A 33 1.89 6.73 5.15
CA LEU A 33 2.51 7.40 6.30
C LEU A 33 2.92 6.44 7.43
N GLY A 34 2.24 5.31 7.59
CA GLY A 34 2.33 4.46 8.77
C GLY A 34 1.50 5.01 9.93
N GLU A 35 1.21 4.14 10.90
CA GLU A 35 0.40 4.44 12.08
C GLU A 35 1.03 5.58 12.91
N GLY A 36 0.17 6.46 13.46
CA GLY A 36 0.59 7.55 14.36
C GLY A 36 1.14 8.81 13.68
N ASN A 37 1.21 8.86 12.34
CA ASN A 37 1.75 10.01 11.60
C ASN A 37 0.68 10.95 11.04
N TYR A 38 -0.56 10.83 11.51
CA TYR A 38 -1.73 11.62 11.14
C TYR A 38 -2.67 11.74 12.36
N THR A 39 -3.62 12.66 12.32
CA THR A 39 -4.65 12.83 13.35
C THR A 39 -6.01 12.29 12.87
N GLU A 40 -6.93 12.04 13.78
CA GLU A 40 -8.31 11.69 13.44
C GLU A 40 -9.02 12.79 12.62
N ASP A 41 -8.67 14.06 12.84
CA ASP A 41 -9.20 15.16 12.05
C ASP A 41 -8.64 15.18 10.63
N ASP A 42 -7.34 14.83 10.45
CA ASP A 42 -6.78 14.63 9.10
C ASP A 42 -7.53 13.55 8.33
N ILE A 43 -7.91 12.44 8.99
CA ILE A 43 -8.69 11.36 8.37
C ILE A 43 -10.07 11.85 7.93
N LYS A 44 -10.81 12.54 8.82
CA LYS A 44 -12.15 13.06 8.52
C LYS A 44 -12.12 14.03 7.35
N GLU A 45 -11.17 14.95 7.36
CA GLU A 45 -11.02 15.94 6.31
C GLU A 45 -10.55 15.32 4.98
N ALA A 46 -9.64 14.36 5.02
CA ALA A 46 -9.25 13.60 3.85
C ALA A 46 -10.43 12.76 3.30
N ALA A 47 -11.24 12.15 4.15
CA ALA A 47 -12.43 11.42 3.72
C ALA A 47 -13.42 12.31 2.95
N ARG A 48 -13.57 13.58 3.35
CA ARG A 48 -14.36 14.60 2.62
C ARG A 48 -13.76 14.87 1.24
N ALA A 49 -12.43 14.92 1.14
CA ALA A 49 -11.73 15.13 -0.13
C ALA A 49 -11.89 13.97 -1.12
N PHE A 50 -11.99 12.74 -0.61
CA PHE A 50 -12.22 11.54 -1.43
C PHE A 50 -13.69 11.31 -1.81
N THR A 51 -14.60 12.16 -1.41
CA THR A 51 -16.02 12.07 -1.84
C THR A 51 -16.14 12.27 -3.36
N GLY A 52 -17.10 11.61 -3.98
CA GLY A 52 -17.29 11.69 -5.42
C GLY A 52 -16.58 10.61 -6.25
N TYR A 53 -15.64 9.90 -5.65
CA TYR A 53 -14.95 8.78 -6.31
C TYR A 53 -15.88 7.56 -6.41
N ARG A 54 -15.97 6.95 -7.60
CA ARG A 54 -16.91 5.84 -7.89
C ARG A 54 -16.29 4.84 -8.87
N ILE A 55 -16.90 3.68 -8.91
CA ILE A 55 -16.67 2.68 -9.96
C ILE A 55 -17.86 2.69 -10.89
N LYS A 56 -17.60 2.86 -12.18
CA LYS A 56 -18.57 2.73 -13.27
C LYS A 56 -18.36 1.39 -13.98
N LYS A 57 -19.45 0.77 -14.42
CA LYS A 57 -19.41 -0.52 -15.15
C LYS A 57 -18.56 -1.61 -14.50
N ARG A 58 -18.46 -1.60 -13.16
CA ARG A 58 -17.68 -2.54 -12.32
C ARG A 58 -16.16 -2.43 -12.39
N THR A 59 -15.56 -1.83 -13.42
CA THR A 59 -14.11 -1.84 -13.67
C THR A 59 -13.52 -0.48 -14.01
N GLU A 60 -14.35 0.53 -14.23
CA GLU A 60 -13.89 1.87 -14.62
C GLU A 60 -13.97 2.83 -13.43
N PHE A 61 -12.89 3.55 -13.16
CA PHE A 61 -12.91 4.66 -12.22
C PHE A 61 -13.73 5.83 -12.80
N ALA A 62 -14.52 6.50 -11.97
CA ALA A 62 -15.25 7.70 -12.31
C ALA A 62 -15.28 8.69 -11.16
N TYR A 63 -15.28 9.99 -11.47
CA TYR A 63 -15.44 11.06 -10.50
C TYR A 63 -16.76 11.78 -10.74
N TYR A 64 -17.57 11.92 -9.70
CA TYR A 64 -18.88 12.57 -9.75
C TYR A 64 -18.89 13.83 -8.88
N ASN A 65 -18.69 14.98 -9.50
CA ASN A 65 -18.64 16.28 -8.81
C ASN A 65 -19.91 16.60 -8.00
N LYS A 66 -21.09 16.12 -8.44
CA LYS A 66 -22.37 16.35 -7.76
C LYS A 66 -22.45 15.75 -6.35
N ILE A 67 -21.63 14.78 -6.03
CA ILE A 67 -21.59 14.12 -4.73
C ILE A 67 -20.25 14.31 -4.02
N HIS A 68 -19.35 15.13 -4.59
CA HIS A 68 -18.14 15.61 -3.92
C HIS A 68 -18.45 16.75 -2.96
N ASP A 69 -17.71 16.84 -1.87
CA ASP A 69 -17.72 17.97 -0.94
C ASP A 69 -16.74 19.05 -1.44
N PRO A 70 -17.23 20.18 -1.98
CA PRO A 70 -16.36 21.23 -2.52
C PRO A 70 -15.84 22.19 -1.43
N SER A 71 -16.28 22.05 -0.17
CA SER A 71 -15.91 22.96 0.91
C SER A 71 -14.43 22.85 1.24
N PRO A 72 -13.79 23.91 1.75
CA PRO A 72 -12.42 23.83 2.24
C PRO A 72 -12.25 22.74 3.30
N LYS A 73 -11.09 22.09 3.29
CA LYS A 73 -10.69 21.01 4.19
C LYS A 73 -9.31 21.32 4.73
N THR A 74 -9.07 21.00 6.00
CA THR A 74 -7.75 21.19 6.63
C THR A 74 -7.12 19.83 6.87
N VAL A 75 -6.05 19.53 6.13
CA VAL A 75 -5.30 18.26 6.23
C VAL A 75 -3.83 18.59 6.42
N PHE A 76 -3.20 17.96 7.40
CA PHE A 76 -1.80 18.21 7.79
C PHE A 76 -1.48 19.69 8.01
N GLY A 77 -2.43 20.44 8.59
CA GLY A 77 -2.30 21.87 8.86
C GLY A 77 -2.45 22.79 7.64
N LYS A 78 -2.78 22.27 6.47
CA LYS A 78 -3.01 23.06 5.24
C LYS A 78 -4.50 23.07 4.89
N THR A 79 -5.04 24.26 4.62
CA THR A 79 -6.45 24.46 4.28
C THR A 79 -6.62 24.78 2.81
N GLY A 80 -7.56 24.10 2.14
CA GLY A 80 -7.89 24.34 0.73
C GLY A 80 -9.09 23.53 0.25
N PRO A 81 -9.55 23.76 -0.97
CA PRO A 81 -10.65 23.00 -1.60
C PRO A 81 -10.15 21.64 -2.14
N TRP A 82 -9.49 20.88 -1.27
CA TRP A 82 -8.76 19.67 -1.64
C TRP A 82 -9.65 18.59 -2.22
N THR A 83 -9.17 17.96 -3.29
CA THR A 83 -9.65 16.69 -3.84
C THR A 83 -8.81 15.52 -3.31
N GLY A 84 -9.20 14.29 -3.59
CA GLY A 84 -8.40 13.12 -3.18
C GLY A 84 -6.99 13.10 -3.78
N ASP A 85 -6.79 13.63 -4.98
CA ASP A 85 -5.46 13.72 -5.60
C ASP A 85 -4.57 14.70 -4.81
N ASP A 86 -5.12 15.86 -4.42
CA ASP A 86 -4.39 16.84 -3.60
C ASP A 86 -4.01 16.28 -2.22
N ILE A 87 -4.86 15.42 -1.65
CA ILE A 87 -4.56 14.74 -0.37
C ILE A 87 -3.35 13.79 -0.51
N ILE A 88 -3.25 13.09 -1.62
CA ILE A 88 -2.09 12.24 -1.89
C ILE A 88 -0.82 13.08 -1.99
N ASP A 89 -0.87 14.19 -2.73
CA ASP A 89 0.28 15.10 -2.87
C ASP A 89 0.71 15.68 -1.52
N LEU A 90 -0.26 16.13 -0.70
CA LEU A 90 -0.01 16.62 0.65
C LEU A 90 0.62 15.55 1.56
N ALA A 91 0.17 14.29 1.45
CA ALA A 91 0.76 13.20 2.22
C ALA A 91 2.22 12.92 1.82
N PHE A 92 2.54 12.99 0.53
CA PHE A 92 3.92 12.82 0.04
C PHE A 92 4.87 13.97 0.37
N GLU A 93 4.36 15.14 0.76
CA GLU A 93 5.19 16.21 1.31
C GLU A 93 5.75 15.88 2.71
N LYS A 94 5.09 14.98 3.46
CA LYS A 94 5.56 14.57 4.79
C LYS A 94 6.82 13.70 4.68
N PRO A 95 7.86 13.98 5.48
CA PRO A 95 9.07 13.14 5.47
C PRO A 95 8.80 11.66 5.78
N THR A 96 7.79 11.38 6.62
CA THR A 96 7.39 10.03 6.98
C THR A 96 6.89 9.19 5.80
N ALA A 97 6.27 9.80 4.78
CA ALA A 97 5.85 9.09 3.57
C ALA A 97 7.02 8.41 2.85
N ARG A 98 8.17 9.07 2.81
CA ARG A 98 9.39 8.55 2.17
C ARG A 98 9.96 7.38 2.96
N THR A 99 10.14 7.56 4.27
CA THR A 99 10.76 6.54 5.12
C THR A 99 9.87 5.31 5.30
N TYR A 100 8.58 5.50 5.50
CA TYR A 100 7.61 4.42 5.64
C TYR A 100 7.60 3.51 4.41
N PHE A 101 7.47 4.08 3.22
CA PHE A 101 7.47 3.29 1.98
C PHE A 101 8.78 2.51 1.79
N ILE A 102 9.93 3.12 2.12
CA ILE A 102 11.23 2.43 2.06
C ILE A 102 11.28 1.27 3.06
N GLN A 103 10.80 1.46 4.29
CA GLN A 103 10.76 0.41 5.30
C GLN A 103 9.92 -0.79 4.82
N GLU A 104 8.72 -0.54 4.30
CA GLU A 104 7.84 -1.60 3.77
C GLU A 104 8.46 -2.31 2.55
N LEU A 105 9.12 -1.56 1.67
CA LEU A 105 9.85 -2.14 0.54
C LEU A 105 10.98 -3.07 1.00
N LEU A 106 11.74 -2.66 2.00
CA LEU A 106 12.85 -3.45 2.54
C LEU A 106 12.35 -4.67 3.33
N LYS A 107 11.25 -4.55 4.08
CA LYS A 107 10.59 -5.70 4.70
C LYS A 107 10.14 -6.71 3.65
N PHE A 108 9.59 -6.24 2.54
CA PHE A 108 9.09 -7.13 1.50
C PHE A 108 10.19 -7.87 0.72
N TYR A 109 11.33 -7.21 0.46
CA TYR A 109 12.36 -7.75 -0.44
C TYR A 109 13.67 -8.15 0.24
N LEU A 110 13.93 -7.65 1.44
CA LEU A 110 15.26 -7.79 2.06
C LEU A 110 15.24 -8.67 3.31
N THR A 111 14.32 -8.40 4.26
CA THR A 111 14.40 -9.04 5.59
C THR A 111 13.09 -9.00 6.36
N ASP A 112 12.75 -10.10 7.03
CA ASP A 112 11.69 -10.16 8.06
C ASP A 112 12.24 -9.81 9.46
N GLY A 113 13.55 -9.58 9.59
CA GLY A 113 14.22 -9.17 10.80
C GLY A 113 14.48 -7.67 10.88
N ASP A 114 15.58 -7.30 11.52
CA ASP A 114 15.95 -5.90 11.71
C ASP A 114 16.20 -5.18 10.38
N LEU A 115 15.60 -4.01 10.24
CA LEU A 115 15.83 -3.13 9.11
C LEU A 115 17.23 -2.49 9.19
N PRO A 116 17.78 -2.03 8.07
CA PRO A 116 18.98 -1.20 8.07
C PRO A 116 18.81 0.05 8.93
N HIS A 117 19.95 0.65 9.32
CA HIS A 117 19.97 1.88 10.11
C HIS A 117 19.10 2.98 9.48
N ASP A 118 18.43 3.77 10.30
CA ASP A 118 17.53 4.85 9.87
C ASP A 118 18.16 5.85 8.90
N ASP A 119 19.46 6.11 9.03
CA ASP A 119 20.16 7.01 8.10
C ASP A 119 20.17 6.48 6.66
N TYR A 120 20.29 5.15 6.50
CA TYR A 120 20.18 4.52 5.19
C TYR A 120 18.76 4.67 4.62
N ILE A 121 17.76 4.43 5.46
CA ILE A 121 16.34 4.53 5.08
C ILE A 121 16.02 5.97 4.66
N ARG A 122 16.46 6.96 5.45
CA ARG A 122 16.30 8.38 5.12
C ARG A 122 17.00 8.76 3.82
N ALA A 123 18.26 8.38 3.66
CA ALA A 123 19.04 8.69 2.46
C ALA A 123 18.41 8.09 1.19
N LEU A 124 17.89 6.85 1.27
CA LEU A 124 17.20 6.21 0.16
C LEU A 124 15.86 6.90 -0.14
N GLY A 125 15.13 7.31 0.89
CA GLY A 125 13.88 8.08 0.76
C GLY A 125 14.10 9.44 0.11
N ASP A 126 15.15 10.16 0.48
CA ASP A 126 15.50 11.45 -0.12
C ASP A 126 15.96 11.29 -1.57
N LEU A 127 16.74 10.26 -1.86
CA LEU A 127 17.13 9.92 -3.23
C LEU A 127 15.91 9.63 -4.11
N TRP A 128 14.93 8.90 -3.60
CA TRP A 128 13.69 8.59 -4.30
C TRP A 128 12.84 9.84 -4.52
N ALA A 129 12.70 10.71 -3.52
CA ALA A 129 12.00 11.98 -3.65
C ALA A 129 12.67 12.90 -4.69
N ALA A 130 14.01 12.98 -4.71
CA ALA A 130 14.77 13.73 -5.71
C ALA A 130 14.57 13.22 -7.16
N ARG A 131 14.03 12.01 -7.33
CA ARG A 131 13.64 11.39 -8.61
C ARG A 131 12.13 11.40 -8.84
N ASN A 132 11.45 12.35 -8.22
CA ASN A 132 10.00 12.53 -8.33
C ASN A 132 9.22 11.23 -8.05
N PHE A 133 9.64 10.51 -7.02
CA PHE A 133 9.03 9.24 -6.58
C PHE A 133 8.96 8.17 -7.67
N ASN A 134 9.97 8.11 -8.55
CA ASN A 134 10.02 7.09 -9.60
C ASN A 134 10.31 5.72 -9.00
N LEU A 135 9.29 4.86 -8.98
CA LEU A 135 9.37 3.53 -8.37
C LEU A 135 10.37 2.61 -9.07
N LYS A 136 10.45 2.66 -10.40
CA LYS A 136 11.42 1.86 -11.15
C LYS A 136 12.85 2.20 -10.73
N TYR A 137 13.16 3.48 -10.61
CA TYR A 137 14.47 3.95 -10.16
C TYR A 137 14.79 3.47 -8.74
N LEU A 138 13.81 3.56 -7.82
CA LEU A 138 13.97 3.09 -6.45
C LEU A 138 14.28 1.59 -6.40
N ILE A 139 13.48 0.76 -7.07
CA ILE A 139 13.66 -0.69 -7.10
C ILE A 139 15.02 -1.06 -7.71
N GLN A 140 15.42 -0.43 -8.80
CA GLN A 140 16.75 -0.64 -9.38
C GLN A 140 17.86 -0.27 -8.39
N THR A 141 17.74 0.87 -7.70
CA THR A 141 18.71 1.31 -6.71
C THR A 141 18.84 0.32 -5.56
N VAL A 142 17.72 -0.19 -5.03
CA VAL A 142 17.72 -1.18 -3.95
C VAL A 142 18.39 -2.48 -4.41
N PHE A 143 17.97 -3.06 -5.53
CA PHE A 143 18.50 -4.35 -5.99
C PHE A 143 19.95 -4.30 -6.46
N GLN A 144 20.46 -3.13 -6.87
CA GLN A 144 21.86 -2.93 -7.24
C GLN A 144 22.74 -2.52 -6.04
N SER A 145 22.14 -2.26 -4.88
CA SER A 145 22.88 -1.81 -3.71
C SER A 145 23.73 -2.93 -3.10
N ARG A 146 24.85 -2.54 -2.48
CA ARG A 146 25.66 -3.47 -1.67
C ARG A 146 24.89 -4.06 -0.50
N LEU A 147 23.90 -3.32 0.02
CA LEU A 147 23.04 -3.77 1.11
C LEU A 147 22.25 -5.01 0.69
N PHE A 148 21.59 -4.97 -0.46
CA PHE A 148 20.74 -6.08 -0.94
C PHE A 148 21.55 -7.37 -1.12
N HIS A 149 22.81 -7.26 -1.53
CA HIS A 149 23.71 -8.41 -1.73
C HIS A 149 24.54 -8.77 -0.48
N HIS A 150 24.36 -8.06 0.63
CA HIS A 150 25.15 -8.29 1.84
C HIS A 150 24.81 -9.66 2.46
N PRO A 151 25.82 -10.47 2.84
CA PRO A 151 25.60 -11.81 3.39
C PRO A 151 24.66 -11.86 4.58
N ALA A 152 24.63 -10.81 5.43
CA ALA A 152 23.75 -10.73 6.59
C ALA A 152 22.25 -10.76 6.26
N TYR A 153 21.86 -10.46 5.01
CA TYR A 153 20.45 -10.48 4.58
C TYR A 153 20.09 -11.72 3.76
N ARG A 154 21.03 -12.64 3.54
CA ARG A 154 20.74 -13.87 2.80
C ARG A 154 19.90 -14.82 3.64
N GLY A 155 18.77 -15.27 3.09
CA GLY A 155 17.90 -16.23 3.76
C GLY A 155 17.10 -15.66 4.92
N ASN A 156 16.98 -14.35 5.03
CA ASN A 156 16.24 -13.67 6.10
C ASN A 156 14.73 -13.55 5.84
N LEU A 157 14.26 -13.85 4.64
CA LEU A 157 12.83 -13.79 4.32
C LEU A 157 12.17 -15.14 4.61
N VAL A 158 11.13 -15.15 5.42
CA VAL A 158 10.28 -16.31 5.64
C VAL A 158 9.37 -16.48 4.42
N LYS A 159 9.36 -17.69 3.85
CA LYS A 159 8.48 -17.97 2.71
C LYS A 159 7.02 -17.91 3.14
N SER A 160 6.21 -17.12 2.44
CA SER A 160 4.76 -17.19 2.61
C SER A 160 4.24 -18.58 2.25
N PRO A 161 3.04 -18.98 2.71
CA PRO A 161 2.43 -20.27 2.34
C PRO A 161 2.43 -20.54 0.84
N ILE A 162 2.15 -19.52 0.03
CA ILE A 162 2.19 -19.62 -1.44
C ILE A 162 3.61 -19.90 -1.92
N HIS A 163 4.58 -19.11 -1.51
CA HIS A 163 5.97 -19.28 -1.90
C HIS A 163 6.54 -20.63 -1.45
N PHE A 164 6.17 -21.06 -0.23
CA PHE A 164 6.60 -22.38 0.28
C PHE A 164 6.01 -23.52 -0.56
N TYR A 165 4.70 -23.56 -0.68
CA TYR A 165 4.01 -24.69 -1.31
C TYR A 165 4.28 -24.80 -2.80
N LEU A 166 4.08 -23.68 -3.53
CA LEU A 166 4.31 -23.70 -4.98
C LEU A 166 5.79 -23.81 -5.34
N GLY A 167 6.68 -23.17 -4.56
CA GLY A 167 8.13 -23.31 -4.75
C GLY A 167 8.58 -24.76 -4.55
N LEU A 168 8.09 -25.44 -3.51
CA LEU A 168 8.39 -26.86 -3.28
C LEU A 168 7.88 -27.73 -4.43
N CYS A 169 6.66 -27.50 -4.91
CA CYS A 169 6.12 -28.23 -6.06
C CYS A 169 6.95 -27.99 -7.32
N GLN A 170 7.41 -26.76 -7.55
CA GLN A 170 8.25 -26.41 -8.67
C GLN A 170 9.63 -27.09 -8.59
N ASP A 171 10.27 -27.04 -7.43
CA ASP A 171 11.58 -27.68 -7.19
C ASP A 171 11.53 -29.20 -7.38
N LEU A 172 10.40 -29.82 -6.98
CA LEU A 172 10.15 -31.27 -7.14
C LEU A 172 9.52 -31.63 -8.50
N GLN A 173 9.31 -30.67 -9.39
CA GLN A 173 8.67 -30.84 -10.70
C GLN A 173 7.26 -31.48 -10.61
N ILE A 174 6.50 -31.18 -9.55
CA ILE A 174 5.13 -31.68 -9.35
C ILE A 174 4.18 -30.78 -10.11
N ASP A 175 3.41 -31.37 -11.05
CA ASP A 175 2.27 -30.66 -11.67
C ASP A 175 1.11 -30.59 -10.67
N VAL A 176 0.78 -29.37 -10.25
CA VAL A 176 -0.33 -29.11 -9.33
C VAL A 176 -1.68 -28.95 -10.02
N THR A 177 -1.71 -28.89 -11.34
CA THR A 177 -2.94 -28.66 -12.12
C THR A 177 -4.04 -29.70 -11.81
N PRO A 178 -3.74 -31.02 -11.75
CA PRO A 178 -4.73 -32.02 -11.41
C PRO A 178 -5.26 -31.93 -9.97
N PHE A 179 -4.54 -31.24 -9.10
CA PHE A 179 -4.83 -31.15 -7.66
C PHE A 179 -5.15 -29.71 -7.22
N SER A 180 -5.58 -28.84 -8.12
CA SER A 180 -5.78 -27.41 -7.86
C SER A 180 -6.68 -27.14 -6.64
N GLY A 181 -7.75 -27.91 -6.46
CA GLY A 181 -8.63 -27.81 -5.29
C GLY A 181 -7.92 -28.12 -3.96
N ARG A 182 -7.06 -29.15 -3.94
CA ARG A 182 -6.28 -29.53 -2.74
C ARG A 182 -5.19 -28.51 -2.48
N THR A 183 -4.56 -27.97 -3.51
CA THR A 183 -3.55 -26.90 -3.44
C THR A 183 -4.15 -25.64 -2.81
N LEU A 184 -5.31 -25.20 -3.30
CA LEU A 184 -6.02 -24.05 -2.73
C LEU A 184 -6.46 -24.29 -1.28
N HIS A 185 -6.90 -25.51 -0.96
CA HIS A 185 -7.26 -25.88 0.41
C HIS A 185 -6.04 -25.84 1.34
N ALA A 186 -4.90 -26.39 0.92
CA ALA A 186 -3.66 -26.37 1.71
C ALA A 186 -3.21 -24.93 2.02
N MET A 187 -3.19 -24.06 1.01
CA MET A 187 -2.82 -22.65 1.21
C MET A 187 -3.80 -21.93 2.15
N ARG A 188 -5.08 -22.16 2.00
CA ARG A 188 -6.11 -21.61 2.91
C ARG A 188 -5.91 -22.07 4.35
N THR A 189 -5.59 -23.35 4.55
CA THR A 189 -5.31 -23.92 5.88
C THR A 189 -4.05 -23.31 6.51
N MET A 190 -3.07 -22.97 5.69
CA MET A 190 -1.87 -22.25 6.12
C MET A 190 -2.10 -20.74 6.32
N GLY A 191 -3.34 -20.24 6.19
CA GLY A 191 -3.68 -18.84 6.45
C GLY A 191 -3.58 -17.90 5.24
N GLN A 192 -3.26 -18.40 4.05
CA GLN A 192 -3.18 -17.56 2.86
C GLN A 192 -4.13 -18.03 1.76
N ASN A 193 -5.09 -17.18 1.41
CA ASN A 193 -6.06 -17.46 0.35
C ASN A 193 -5.84 -16.50 -0.82
N PHE A 194 -5.69 -17.03 -2.04
CA PHE A 194 -5.47 -16.19 -3.23
C PHE A 194 -6.57 -15.15 -3.40
N TYR A 195 -6.17 -13.91 -3.63
CA TYR A 195 -7.05 -12.77 -3.90
C TYR A 195 -8.12 -12.50 -2.83
N ASN A 196 -7.98 -13.09 -1.65
CA ASN A 196 -8.91 -12.90 -0.55
C ASN A 196 -8.14 -12.87 0.78
N PRO A 197 -7.41 -11.78 1.06
CA PRO A 197 -6.68 -11.63 2.32
C PRO A 197 -7.67 -11.61 3.50
N PRO A 198 -7.26 -12.07 4.70
CA PRO A 198 -8.14 -12.14 5.87
C PRO A 198 -8.55 -10.75 6.38
N ASN A 199 -7.73 -9.74 6.12
CA ASN A 199 -7.98 -8.34 6.48
C ASN A 199 -7.17 -7.42 5.55
N VAL A 200 -7.27 -6.09 5.75
CA VAL A 200 -6.58 -5.08 4.93
C VAL A 200 -5.05 -5.08 5.10
N ARG A 201 -4.53 -5.69 6.14
CA ARG A 201 -3.08 -5.82 6.39
C ARG A 201 -2.47 -7.06 5.74
N GLY A 202 -3.28 -7.98 5.21
CA GLY A 202 -2.86 -9.21 4.53
C GLY A 202 -2.98 -10.49 5.35
#